data_65acc62d40d68b0caa18923dbdfaa681
#
_entry.id   65acc62d40d68b0caa18923dbdfaa681
#
_cell.length_a   1.000
_cell.length_b   1.000
_cell.length_c   1.000
_cell.angle_alpha   90.00
_cell.angle_beta   90.00
_cell.angle_gamma   90.00
#
_symmetry.space_group_name_H-M   'P 1'
#
loop_
_entity.id
_entity.type
_entity.pdbx_description
1 polymer ?
#
loop_
_entity_poly.entity_id
_entity_poly.type
_entity_poly.pdbx_seq_one_letter_code
_entity_poly.pdbx_strand_id
1 'polypeptide(L)'
;MQAWKRRSIGILDIGGASIGFLAIVSQVPNLRQPADWIICAAFAALYSWGVYCGIQLLEGRPNAVRVNRTFWLAQVPAFNSPWVSYMFACGFHLTAGVQFAPLKSGANFMLGSHFLFTLFRPEGASFLGLNLFALAVALILLQQLRRNRADATIDVAAIEAGAAPPHDNAHHGEP
;
A
#
# COMPACT_ATOMS: atom_id res chain seq x y z
N MET A 1 -4.48 15.70 -6.36
CA MET A 1 -4.47 15.25 -4.93
C MET A 1 -3.92 16.35 -4.05
N GLN A 2 -4.56 16.63 -2.91
CA GLN A 2 -4.06 17.64 -1.96
C GLN A 2 -2.64 17.30 -1.48
N ALA A 3 -1.77 18.29 -1.40
CA ALA A 3 -0.35 18.11 -1.11
C ALA A 3 -0.11 17.38 0.23
N TRP A 4 -0.90 17.70 1.27
CA TRP A 4 -0.74 17.07 2.58
C TRP A 4 -1.07 15.55 2.55
N LYS A 5 -2.15 15.13 1.85
CA LYS A 5 -2.49 13.70 1.71
C LYS A 5 -1.38 12.92 1.00
N ARG A 6 -0.81 13.52 -0.04
CA ARG A 6 0.30 12.94 -0.78
C ARG A 6 1.52 12.74 0.11
N ARG A 7 1.86 13.79 0.89
CA ARG A 7 3.00 13.74 1.82
C ARG A 7 2.78 12.72 2.94
N SER A 8 1.60 12.71 3.56
CA SER A 8 1.29 11.79 4.65
C SER A 8 1.38 10.32 4.20
N ILE A 9 0.79 9.96 3.05
CA ILE A 9 0.88 8.59 2.53
C ILE A 9 2.33 8.26 2.16
N GLY A 10 3.06 9.15 1.48
CA GLY A 10 4.45 8.91 1.10
C GLY A 10 5.38 8.72 2.31
N ILE A 11 5.21 9.51 3.37
CA ILE A 11 5.97 9.34 4.62
C ILE A 11 5.63 8.01 5.30
N LEU A 12 4.34 7.64 5.31
CA LEU A 12 3.89 6.36 5.88
C LEU A 12 4.49 5.17 5.12
N ASP A 13 4.52 5.24 3.78
CA ASP A 13 5.12 4.21 2.95
C ASP A 13 6.62 4.04 3.23
N ILE A 14 7.36 5.15 3.22
CA ILE A 14 8.82 5.11 3.46
C ILE A 14 9.10 4.63 4.89
N GLY A 15 8.46 5.22 5.89
CA GLY A 15 8.66 4.87 7.29
C GLY A 15 8.29 3.43 7.59
N GLY A 16 7.10 2.99 7.15
CA GLY A 16 6.66 1.63 7.32
C GLY A 16 7.54 0.63 6.59
N ALA A 17 7.88 0.91 5.33
CA ALA A 17 8.73 0.01 4.55
C ALA A 17 10.15 -0.10 5.14
N SER A 18 10.71 0.99 5.65
CA SER A 18 12.01 0.96 6.33
C SER A 18 11.99 0.10 7.59
N ILE A 19 10.93 0.21 8.41
CA ILE A 19 10.74 -0.64 9.59
C ILE A 19 10.60 -2.12 9.16
N GLY A 20 9.83 -2.41 8.12
CA GLY A 20 9.67 -3.76 7.60
C GLY A 20 10.97 -4.34 7.07
N PHE A 21 11.77 -3.55 6.39
CA PHE A 21 13.09 -3.96 5.91
C PHE A 21 14.02 -4.30 7.08
N LEU A 22 14.05 -3.48 8.13
CA LEU A 22 14.82 -3.78 9.36
C LEU A 22 14.33 -5.05 10.03
N ALA A 23 13.02 -5.31 10.06
CA ALA A 23 12.46 -6.55 10.58
C ALA A 23 12.96 -7.78 9.79
N ILE A 24 13.09 -7.69 8.47
CA ILE A 24 13.67 -8.76 7.65
C ILE A 24 15.15 -8.97 7.99
N VAL A 25 15.93 -7.91 8.07
CA VAL A 25 17.35 -8.00 8.41
C VAL A 25 17.55 -8.68 9.76
N SER A 26 16.68 -8.42 10.74
CA SER A 26 16.71 -9.08 12.04
C SER A 26 16.41 -10.59 12.00
N GLN A 27 15.75 -11.08 10.96
CA GLN A 27 15.48 -12.50 10.77
C GLN A 27 16.64 -13.28 10.11
N VAL A 28 17.56 -12.58 9.46
CA VAL A 28 18.68 -13.22 8.71
C VAL A 28 19.43 -14.27 9.54
N PRO A 29 19.76 -14.05 10.83
CA PRO A 29 20.44 -15.07 11.64
C PRO A 29 19.63 -16.35 11.87
N ASN A 30 18.31 -16.27 11.70
CA ASN A 30 17.38 -17.38 11.96
C ASN A 30 17.07 -18.22 10.70
N LEU A 31 17.51 -17.77 9.52
CA LEU A 31 17.24 -18.45 8.25
C LEU A 31 18.05 -19.77 8.18
N ARG A 32 17.34 -20.87 8.08
CA ARG A 32 17.96 -22.21 8.06
C ARG A 32 17.80 -22.92 6.73
N GLN A 33 16.71 -22.66 6.03
CA GLN A 33 16.35 -23.34 4.80
C GLN A 33 16.42 -22.41 3.60
N PRO A 34 16.70 -22.91 2.39
CA PRO A 34 16.68 -22.10 1.17
C PRO A 34 15.34 -21.40 0.93
N ALA A 35 14.23 -22.03 1.32
CA ALA A 35 12.90 -21.44 1.23
C ALA A 35 12.78 -20.17 2.07
N ASP A 36 13.37 -20.15 3.29
CA ASP A 36 13.34 -18.97 4.16
C ASP A 36 14.02 -17.76 3.49
N TRP A 37 15.15 -18.01 2.80
CA TRP A 37 15.87 -16.97 2.06
C TRP A 37 15.05 -16.41 0.90
N ILE A 38 14.35 -17.27 0.15
CA ILE A 38 13.49 -16.86 -0.95
C ILE A 38 12.34 -15.98 -0.43
N ILE A 39 11.71 -16.40 0.67
CA ILE A 39 10.61 -15.66 1.30
C ILE A 39 11.11 -14.30 1.80
N CYS A 40 12.23 -14.27 2.53
CA CYS A 40 12.82 -13.03 3.01
C CYS A 40 13.20 -12.08 1.87
N ALA A 41 13.78 -12.60 0.78
CA ALA A 41 14.12 -11.81 -0.40
C ALA A 41 12.86 -11.23 -1.08
N ALA A 42 11.78 -12.01 -1.18
CA ALA A 42 10.51 -11.55 -1.74
C ALA A 42 9.91 -10.41 -0.90
N PHE A 43 9.89 -10.52 0.43
CA PHE A 43 9.41 -9.45 1.30
C PHE A 43 10.35 -8.25 1.35
N ALA A 44 11.67 -8.45 1.26
CA ALA A 44 12.62 -7.35 1.09
C ALA A 44 12.33 -6.57 -0.19
N ALA A 45 12.03 -7.24 -1.29
CA ALA A 45 11.63 -6.60 -2.54
C ALA A 45 10.31 -5.84 -2.40
N LEU A 46 9.31 -6.40 -1.67
CA LEU A 46 8.04 -5.72 -1.39
C LEU A 46 8.23 -4.45 -0.56
N TYR A 47 9.05 -4.49 0.48
CA TYR A 47 9.35 -3.29 1.28
C TYR A 47 10.18 -2.28 0.49
N SER A 48 11.14 -2.71 -0.32
CA SER A 48 11.87 -1.82 -1.24
C SER A 48 10.93 -1.14 -2.24
N TRP A 49 9.94 -1.88 -2.74
CA TRP A 49 8.88 -1.31 -3.57
C TRP A 49 8.04 -0.29 -2.80
N GLY A 50 7.76 -0.50 -1.50
CA GLY A 50 7.09 0.48 -0.64
C GLY A 50 7.86 1.79 -0.51
N VAL A 51 9.19 1.73 -0.28
CA VAL A 51 10.05 2.92 -0.28
C VAL A 51 9.99 3.64 -1.63
N TYR A 52 10.11 2.90 -2.73
CA TYR A 52 10.01 3.47 -4.07
C TYR A 52 8.66 4.16 -4.30
N CYS A 53 7.54 3.53 -3.90
CA CYS A 53 6.21 4.11 -3.99
C CYS A 53 6.10 5.43 -3.21
N GLY A 54 6.62 5.45 -1.99
CA GLY A 54 6.63 6.64 -1.14
C GLY A 54 7.42 7.80 -1.75
N ILE A 55 8.62 7.53 -2.27
CA ILE A 55 9.46 8.53 -2.96
C ILE A 55 8.72 9.09 -4.17
N GLN A 56 8.19 8.24 -5.06
CA GLN A 56 7.43 8.64 -6.23
C GLN A 56 6.25 9.56 -5.87
N LEU A 57 5.58 9.23 -4.76
CA LEU A 57 4.45 10.01 -4.30
C LEU A 57 4.89 11.36 -3.74
N LEU A 58 5.99 11.44 -3.00
CA LEU A 58 6.56 12.70 -2.50
C LEU A 58 7.02 13.62 -3.62
N GLU A 59 7.68 13.05 -4.64
CA GLU A 59 8.12 13.78 -5.84
C GLU A 59 6.95 14.21 -6.74
N GLY A 60 5.76 13.64 -6.55
CA GLY A 60 4.57 13.98 -7.35
C GLY A 60 4.61 13.48 -8.78
N ARG A 61 5.27 12.36 -9.04
CA ARG A 61 5.38 11.79 -10.39
C ARG A 61 4.02 11.39 -10.97
N PRO A 62 3.82 11.46 -12.28
CA PRO A 62 2.51 11.25 -12.92
C PRO A 62 1.85 9.92 -12.59
N ASN A 63 2.63 8.83 -12.48
CA ASN A 63 2.13 7.49 -12.20
C ASN A 63 2.15 7.11 -10.71
N ALA A 64 2.62 7.99 -9.82
CA ALA A 64 2.83 7.70 -8.40
C ALA A 64 1.56 7.17 -7.72
N VAL A 65 0.41 7.80 -7.97
CA VAL A 65 -0.88 7.41 -7.37
C VAL A 65 -1.30 6.00 -7.80
N ARG A 66 -1.05 5.62 -9.07
CA ARG A 66 -1.39 4.29 -9.60
C ARG A 66 -0.51 3.21 -8.97
N VAL A 67 0.79 3.43 -8.95
CA VAL A 67 1.77 2.48 -8.41
C VAL A 67 1.53 2.29 -6.91
N ASN A 68 1.34 3.39 -6.19
CA ASN A 68 1.06 3.39 -4.77
C ASN A 68 -0.24 2.65 -4.42
N ARG A 69 -1.33 2.86 -5.20
CA ARG A 69 -2.57 2.09 -5.03
C ARG A 69 -2.31 0.59 -5.13
N THR A 70 -1.51 0.14 -6.10
CA THR A 70 -1.21 -1.30 -6.25
C THR A 70 -0.43 -1.83 -5.06
N PHE A 71 0.51 -1.06 -4.53
CA PHE A 71 1.23 -1.39 -3.30
C PHE A 71 0.30 -1.55 -2.09
N TRP A 72 -0.66 -0.63 -1.91
CA TRP A 72 -1.65 -0.73 -0.82
C TRP A 72 -2.63 -1.88 -1.03
N LEU A 73 -3.02 -2.18 -2.27
CA LEU A 73 -3.86 -3.34 -2.57
C LEU A 73 -3.18 -4.67 -2.22
N ALA A 74 -1.87 -4.78 -2.38
CA ALA A 74 -1.12 -5.97 -1.97
C ALA A 74 -1.17 -6.21 -0.44
N GLN A 75 -1.45 -5.19 0.35
CA GLN A 75 -1.55 -5.27 1.82
C GLN A 75 -2.97 -5.55 2.31
N VAL A 76 -3.98 -5.56 1.43
CA VAL A 76 -5.38 -5.80 1.82
C VAL A 76 -5.63 -7.23 2.27
N PRO A 77 -5.20 -8.28 1.53
CA PRO A 77 -5.48 -9.65 1.93
C PRO A 77 -4.66 -10.06 3.16
N ALA A 78 -5.33 -10.70 4.11
CA ALA A 78 -4.71 -11.34 5.25
C ALA A 78 -5.38 -12.69 5.47
N PHE A 79 -4.66 -13.77 5.26
CA PHE A 79 -5.23 -15.10 5.43
C PHE A 79 -4.22 -16.10 5.98
N ASN A 80 -4.74 -17.07 6.70
CA ASN A 80 -4.00 -18.21 7.20
C ASN A 80 -4.80 -19.47 6.93
N SER A 81 -4.17 -20.44 6.29
CA SER A 81 -4.73 -21.76 6.03
C SER A 81 -3.66 -22.84 6.22
N PRO A 82 -4.03 -24.12 6.33
CA PRO A 82 -3.06 -25.22 6.43
C PRO A 82 -2.09 -25.30 5.24
N TRP A 83 -2.48 -24.75 4.10
CA TRP A 83 -1.70 -24.82 2.86
C TRP A 83 -0.83 -23.60 2.66
N VAL A 84 -1.37 -22.42 2.91
CA VAL A 84 -0.66 -21.16 2.68
C VAL A 84 -1.17 -20.08 3.64
N SER A 85 -0.24 -19.30 4.17
CA SER A 85 -0.54 -18.12 4.96
C SER A 85 0.11 -16.91 4.30
N TYR A 86 -0.62 -15.81 4.26
CA TYR A 86 -0.14 -14.55 3.75
C TYR A 86 -0.66 -13.40 4.60
N MET A 87 0.24 -12.57 5.05
CA MET A 87 -0.03 -11.26 5.62
C MET A 87 1.15 -10.35 5.28
N PHE A 88 0.84 -9.18 4.74
CA PHE A 88 1.81 -8.15 4.47
C PHE A 88 1.24 -6.81 4.94
N ALA A 89 1.96 -6.11 5.80
CA ALA A 89 1.57 -4.82 6.32
C ALA A 89 2.78 -3.89 6.41
N CYS A 90 2.60 -2.65 6.01
CA CYS A 90 3.60 -1.61 5.98
C CYS A 90 3.17 -0.44 6.87
N GLY A 91 3.79 -0.30 8.04
CA GLY A 91 3.65 0.82 8.97
C GLY A 91 2.43 0.79 9.88
N PHE A 92 1.27 0.43 9.37
CA PHE A 92 0.02 0.45 10.11
C PHE A 92 -0.94 -0.59 9.57
N HIS A 93 -1.56 -1.39 10.44
CA HIS A 93 -2.62 -2.26 9.99
C HIS A 93 -3.76 -2.37 10.99
N LEU A 94 -4.95 -2.43 10.46
CA LEU A 94 -6.19 -2.77 11.14
C LEU A 94 -6.80 -3.93 10.37
N THR A 95 -6.60 -5.13 10.85
CA THR A 95 -7.12 -6.34 10.21
C THR A 95 -8.40 -6.78 10.89
N ALA A 96 -9.46 -6.93 10.13
CA ALA A 96 -10.71 -7.56 10.57
C ALA A 96 -10.93 -8.84 9.77
N GLY A 97 -11.40 -9.89 10.45
CA GLY A 97 -11.60 -11.18 9.80
C GLY A 97 -12.29 -12.22 10.66
N VAL A 98 -12.39 -13.40 10.09
CA VAL A 98 -13.07 -14.55 10.69
C VAL A 98 -12.08 -15.71 10.75
N GLN A 99 -11.98 -16.31 11.91
CA GLN A 99 -11.28 -17.57 12.15
C GLN A 99 -12.31 -18.71 12.02
N PHE A 100 -11.92 -19.75 11.33
CA PHE A 100 -12.71 -20.97 11.20
C PHE A 100 -12.13 -22.04 12.14
N ALA A 101 -12.94 -22.73 12.89
CA ALA A 101 -12.55 -23.81 13.81
C ALA A 101 -11.69 -23.38 15.03
N PRO A 102 -12.28 -22.81 16.09
CA PRO A 102 -13.71 -22.45 16.24
C PRO A 102 -14.06 -21.17 15.49
N LEU A 103 -15.33 -21.03 15.09
CA LEU A 103 -15.79 -19.82 14.42
C LEU A 103 -15.73 -18.62 15.37
N LYS A 104 -14.85 -17.68 15.08
CA LYS A 104 -14.68 -16.43 15.84
C LYS A 104 -14.42 -15.29 14.89
N SER A 105 -15.12 -14.19 15.06
CA SER A 105 -14.79 -12.93 14.43
C SER A 105 -13.88 -12.11 15.33
N GLY A 106 -12.96 -11.36 14.74
CA GLY A 106 -12.06 -10.51 15.50
C GLY A 106 -11.47 -9.40 14.67
N ALA A 107 -10.97 -8.37 15.35
CA ALA A 107 -10.16 -7.34 14.74
C ALA A 107 -8.84 -7.22 15.52
N ASN A 108 -7.77 -7.00 14.80
CA ASN A 108 -6.44 -6.79 15.35
C ASN A 108 -5.88 -5.47 14.80
N PHE A 109 -5.35 -4.68 15.70
CA PHE A 109 -4.70 -3.43 15.40
C PHE A 109 -3.24 -3.47 15.84
N MET A 110 -2.33 -3.07 14.96
CA MET A 110 -0.92 -3.00 15.29
C MET A 110 -0.25 -1.84 14.55
N LEU A 111 0.65 -1.15 15.26
CA LEU A 111 1.61 -0.21 14.70
C LEU A 111 2.92 -0.95 14.40
N GLY A 112 3.42 -0.78 13.20
CA GLY A 112 4.63 -1.42 12.73
C GLY A 112 4.40 -2.24 11.48
N SER A 113 5.47 -2.63 10.82
CA SER A 113 5.40 -3.47 9.64
C SER A 113 5.49 -4.92 10.05
N HIS A 114 4.67 -5.75 9.41
CA HIS A 114 4.59 -7.16 9.70
C HIS A 114 4.44 -7.94 8.40
N PHE A 115 5.12 -9.07 8.33
CA PHE A 115 4.93 -10.02 7.25
C PHE A 115 4.83 -11.44 7.80
N LEU A 116 3.99 -12.23 7.15
CA LEU A 116 3.84 -13.65 7.41
C LEU A 116 3.64 -14.35 6.07
N PHE A 117 4.47 -15.32 5.80
CA PHE A 117 4.28 -16.24 4.70
C PHE A 117 4.72 -17.62 5.13
N THR A 118 3.82 -18.59 5.06
CA THR A 118 4.14 -19.99 5.35
C THR A 118 3.47 -20.89 4.35
N LEU A 119 4.15 -21.99 4.01
CA LEU A 119 3.65 -23.03 3.14
C LEU A 119 3.57 -24.36 3.91
N PHE A 120 2.48 -25.10 3.72
CA PHE A 120 2.28 -26.45 4.22
C PHE A 120 2.50 -26.58 5.75
N ARG A 121 1.91 -25.70 6.54
CA ARG A 121 1.82 -25.82 8.00
C ARG A 121 0.41 -26.26 8.40
N PRO A 122 0.20 -27.56 8.70
CA PRO A 122 -1.13 -28.06 9.07
C PRO A 122 -1.60 -27.60 10.45
N GLU A 123 -0.70 -27.04 11.26
CA GLU A 123 -0.99 -26.57 12.61
C GLU A 123 -1.45 -25.12 12.56
N GLY A 124 -2.69 -24.87 12.94
CA GLY A 124 -3.24 -23.53 13.10
C GLY A 124 -4.68 -23.42 12.62
N ALA A 125 -5.42 -22.52 13.26
CA ALA A 125 -6.78 -22.21 12.84
C ALA A 125 -6.77 -21.44 11.52
N SER A 126 -7.63 -21.83 10.58
CA SER A 126 -7.82 -21.10 9.35
C SER A 126 -8.43 -19.72 9.64
N PHE A 127 -7.86 -18.69 9.06
CA PHE A 127 -8.29 -17.31 9.22
C PHE A 127 -8.39 -16.64 7.85
N LEU A 128 -9.44 -15.86 7.66
CA LEU A 128 -9.61 -14.99 6.50
C LEU A 128 -9.97 -13.59 6.98
N GLY A 129 -9.20 -12.61 6.56
CA GLY A 129 -9.37 -11.23 6.96
C GLY A 129 -8.92 -10.23 5.90
N LEU A 130 -9.22 -8.98 6.16
CA LEU A 130 -8.84 -7.84 5.33
C LEU A 130 -8.18 -6.78 6.20
N ASN A 131 -7.10 -6.20 5.70
CA ASN A 131 -6.52 -5.01 6.28
C ASN A 131 -7.35 -3.78 5.86
N LEU A 132 -8.23 -3.35 6.76
CA LEU A 132 -9.16 -2.23 6.52
C LEU A 132 -8.43 -0.91 6.31
N PHE A 133 -7.29 -0.71 6.96
CA PHE A 133 -6.50 0.49 6.79
C PHE A 133 -5.91 0.55 5.37
N ALA A 134 -5.29 -0.53 4.91
CA ALA A 134 -4.77 -0.62 3.56
C ALA A 134 -5.86 -0.45 2.51
N LEU A 135 -7.04 -1.04 2.76
CA LEU A 135 -8.20 -0.88 1.88
C LEU A 135 -8.65 0.59 1.82
N ALA A 136 -8.75 1.27 2.96
CA ALA A 136 -9.13 2.69 3.01
C ALA A 136 -8.15 3.56 2.21
N VAL A 137 -6.84 3.37 2.38
CA VAL A 137 -5.83 4.12 1.62
C VAL A 137 -5.94 3.80 0.12
N ALA A 138 -6.08 2.53 -0.25
CA ALA A 138 -6.25 2.13 -1.66
C ALA A 138 -7.50 2.76 -2.29
N LEU A 139 -8.61 2.87 -1.55
CA LEU A 139 -9.83 3.53 -2.02
C LEU A 139 -9.66 5.04 -2.18
N ILE A 140 -8.96 5.71 -1.27
CA ILE A 140 -8.62 7.13 -1.38
C ILE A 140 -7.80 7.38 -2.67
N LEU A 141 -6.79 6.55 -2.93
CA LEU A 141 -5.98 6.64 -4.13
C LEU A 141 -6.77 6.33 -5.40
N LEU A 142 -7.71 5.38 -5.35
CA LEU A 142 -8.61 5.07 -6.47
C LEU A 142 -9.53 6.26 -6.80
N GLN A 143 -10.13 6.89 -5.79
CA GLN A 143 -10.96 8.07 -5.97
C GLN A 143 -10.16 9.20 -6.63
N GLN A 144 -8.90 9.39 -6.23
CA GLN A 144 -8.03 10.39 -6.83
C GLN A 144 -7.74 10.10 -8.30
N LEU A 145 -7.49 8.84 -8.66
CA LEU A 145 -7.29 8.43 -10.05
C LEU A 145 -8.52 8.67 -10.92
N ARG A 146 -9.71 8.43 -10.36
CA ARG A 146 -10.98 8.69 -11.06
C ARG A 146 -11.19 10.19 -11.31
N ARG A 147 -10.90 11.04 -10.32
CA ARG A 147 -10.97 12.50 -10.45
C ARG A 147 -10.01 13.01 -11.52
N ASN A 148 -8.73 12.61 -11.46
CA ASN A 148 -7.75 13.04 -12.46
C ASN A 148 -8.15 12.64 -13.89
N ARG A 149 -8.83 11.50 -14.08
CA ARG A 149 -9.33 11.07 -15.39
C ARG A 149 -10.50 11.93 -15.84
N ALA A 150 -11.43 12.24 -14.94
CA ALA A 150 -12.58 13.10 -15.26
C ALA A 150 -12.13 14.50 -15.68
N ASP A 151 -11.18 15.09 -14.94
CA ASP A 151 -10.62 16.39 -15.24
C ASP A 151 -9.96 16.38 -16.63
N ALA A 152 -9.14 15.39 -16.94
CA ALA A 152 -8.49 15.24 -18.25
C ALA A 152 -9.49 15.08 -19.41
N THR A 153 -10.64 14.43 -19.18
CA THR A 153 -11.68 14.29 -20.21
C THR A 153 -12.39 15.61 -20.47
N ILE A 154 -12.62 16.41 -19.43
CA ILE A 154 -13.23 17.76 -19.56
C ILE A 154 -12.30 18.69 -20.33
N ASP A 155 -10.99 18.66 -20.03
CA ASP A 155 -10.01 19.50 -20.72
C ASP A 155 -9.94 19.17 -22.23
N VAL A 156 -9.96 17.89 -22.59
CA VAL A 156 -9.97 17.46 -24.00
C VAL A 156 -11.25 17.92 -24.69
N ALA A 157 -12.41 17.74 -24.06
CA ALA A 157 -13.68 18.17 -24.63
C ALA A 157 -13.76 19.72 -24.81
N ALA A 158 -13.17 20.48 -23.89
CA ALA A 158 -13.09 21.93 -23.98
C ALA A 158 -12.20 22.37 -25.15
N ILE A 159 -11.09 21.72 -25.38
CA ILE A 159 -10.19 21.96 -26.52
C ILE A 159 -10.89 21.64 -27.85
N GLU A 160 -11.59 20.50 -27.92
CA GLU A 160 -12.35 20.11 -29.13
C GLU A 160 -13.53 21.05 -29.43
N ALA A 161 -14.16 21.62 -28.40
CA ALA A 161 -15.22 22.62 -28.54
C ALA A 161 -14.71 24.01 -28.93
N GLY A 162 -13.40 24.22 -29.10
CA GLY A 162 -12.80 25.51 -29.45
C GLY A 162 -12.83 26.55 -28.32
N ALA A 163 -13.10 26.13 -27.09
CA ALA A 163 -13.01 27.01 -25.93
C ALA A 163 -11.51 27.28 -25.63
N ALA A 164 -11.15 28.59 -25.64
CA ALA A 164 -9.79 28.99 -25.28
C ALA A 164 -9.45 28.46 -23.85
N PRO A 165 -8.23 27.97 -23.64
CA PRO A 165 -7.83 27.53 -22.31
C PRO A 165 -7.95 28.68 -21.32
N PRO A 166 -8.37 28.43 -20.07
CA PRO A 166 -8.44 29.48 -19.06
C PRO A 166 -7.06 30.11 -18.92
N HIS A 167 -6.96 31.40 -19.23
CA HIS A 167 -5.75 32.17 -19.00
C HIS A 167 -5.45 32.15 -17.51
N ASP A 168 -4.36 31.46 -17.17
CA ASP A 168 -3.75 31.54 -15.86
C ASP A 168 -3.28 32.98 -15.66
N ASN A 169 -4.12 33.81 -15.04
CA ASN A 169 -3.75 35.15 -14.63
C ASN A 169 -2.73 35.01 -13.51
N ALA A 170 -1.48 34.71 -13.88
CA ALA A 170 -0.35 34.91 -13.00
C ALA A 170 -0.32 36.39 -12.65
N HIS A 171 -0.79 36.72 -11.46
CA HIS A 171 -0.57 38.01 -10.84
C HIS A 171 0.94 38.25 -10.76
N HIS A 172 1.45 38.95 -11.79
CA HIS A 172 2.65 39.74 -11.63
C HIS A 172 2.26 40.94 -10.73
N GLY A 173 2.41 40.76 -9.42
CA GLY A 173 2.51 41.82 -8.47
C GLY A 173 3.97 42.28 -8.45
N GLU A 174 4.25 43.33 -9.16
CA GLU A 174 5.43 44.19 -8.93
C GLU A 174 5.11 45.26 -7.88
N PRO A 175 6.12 45.96 -7.40
CA PRO A 175 7.16 45.70 -6.41
C PRO A 175 6.81 46.29 -5.04
#